data_9c1e276e08f76a5b7c344f9baa47a82a
#
_entry.id   9c1e276e08f76a5b7c344f9baa47a82a
#
_cell.length_a   1.000
_cell.length_b   1.000
_cell.length_c   1.000
_cell.angle_alpha   90.00
_cell.angle_beta   90.00
_cell.angle_gamma   90.00
#
_symmetry.space_group_name_H-M   'P 1'
#
loop_
_entity.id
_entity.type
_entity.pdbx_description
1 polymer ?
#
loop_
_entity_poly.entity_id
_entity_poly.type
_entity_poly.pdbx_seq_one_letter_code
_entity_poly.pdbx_strand_id
1 'polypeptide(L)'
;SFRSTKCRGCEFKEQCKFYWDINKDQRLVDLYVKNEQHDGYIRDGCVWSNEIDIYDKMSAQIIYANGVTANYSLTTYSPYEGWQIAFNGMKGRIETWEDIPYLQKMQDDQQRVMVVEM
;
A
#
# COMPACT_ATOMS: atom_id res chain seq x y z
N SER A 1 9.67 -24.02 -0.41
CA SER A 1 9.44 -22.56 -0.36
C SER A 1 8.87 -22.13 -1.71
N PHE A 2 7.71 -21.50 -1.70
CA PHE A 2 7.04 -20.98 -2.91
C PHE A 2 7.76 -19.71 -3.39
N ARG A 3 8.84 -19.87 -4.16
CA ARG A 3 9.65 -18.75 -4.63
C ARG A 3 9.86 -18.83 -6.12
N SER A 4 9.70 -17.71 -6.79
CA SER A 4 9.96 -17.51 -8.21
C SER A 4 10.60 -16.12 -8.39
N THR A 5 11.02 -15.77 -9.57
CA THR A 5 11.48 -14.40 -9.87
C THR A 5 10.31 -13.44 -10.02
N LYS A 6 9.21 -13.90 -10.63
CA LYS A 6 8.01 -13.09 -10.87
C LYS A 6 6.76 -13.96 -10.95
N CYS A 7 5.58 -13.34 -10.89
CA CYS A 7 4.30 -14.03 -10.97
C CYS A 7 4.03 -14.59 -12.38
N ARG A 8 4.38 -13.86 -13.44
CA ARG A 8 4.26 -14.37 -14.82
C ARG A 8 5.13 -15.62 -15.02
N GLY A 9 4.48 -16.72 -15.40
CA GLY A 9 5.15 -18.02 -15.57
C GLY A 9 5.54 -18.74 -14.28
N CYS A 10 5.03 -18.27 -13.12
CA CYS A 10 5.30 -18.93 -11.84
C CYS A 10 4.62 -20.30 -11.77
N GLU A 11 5.40 -21.32 -11.43
CA GLU A 11 4.91 -22.70 -11.24
C GLU A 11 3.98 -22.86 -10.03
N PHE A 12 4.08 -21.96 -9.05
CA PHE A 12 3.30 -21.99 -7.81
C PHE A 12 2.01 -21.16 -7.86
N LYS A 13 1.59 -20.68 -9.04
CA LYS A 13 0.46 -19.77 -9.19
C LYS A 13 -0.83 -20.25 -8.53
N GLU A 14 -1.14 -21.54 -8.61
CA GLU A 14 -2.37 -22.12 -8.04
C GLU A 14 -2.35 -22.24 -6.51
N GLN A 15 -1.17 -22.25 -5.91
CA GLN A 15 -0.97 -22.44 -4.47
C GLN A 15 -0.61 -21.14 -3.75
N CYS A 16 -0.20 -20.13 -4.51
CA CYS A 16 0.27 -18.86 -3.96
C CYS A 16 -0.90 -17.90 -3.73
N LYS A 17 -1.17 -17.57 -2.46
CA LYS A 17 -2.21 -16.60 -2.09
C LYS A 17 -1.89 -15.16 -2.54
N PHE A 18 -0.65 -14.87 -2.90
CA PHE A 18 -0.18 -13.57 -3.38
C PHE A 18 0.05 -13.57 -4.91
N TYR A 19 -0.38 -14.64 -5.59
CA TYR A 19 -0.28 -14.65 -7.04
C TYR A 19 -1.10 -13.52 -7.64
N TRP A 20 -0.44 -12.75 -8.49
CA TRP A 20 -1.05 -11.65 -9.20
C TRP A 20 -0.76 -11.76 -10.71
N ASP A 21 -1.83 -11.82 -11.49
CA ASP A 21 -1.74 -11.88 -12.93
C ASP A 21 -1.83 -10.48 -13.53
N ILE A 22 -0.68 -9.85 -13.74
CA ILE A 22 -0.57 -8.51 -14.33
C ILE A 22 -1.15 -8.44 -15.75
N ASN A 23 -1.23 -9.57 -16.48
CA ASN A 23 -1.77 -9.61 -17.84
C ASN A 23 -3.28 -9.35 -17.91
N LYS A 24 -3.97 -9.39 -16.78
CA LYS A 24 -5.40 -9.04 -16.70
C LYS A 24 -5.68 -7.54 -16.80
N ASP A 25 -4.65 -6.71 -16.63
CA ASP A 25 -4.76 -5.26 -16.79
C ASP A 25 -3.84 -4.78 -17.92
N GLN A 26 -4.44 -4.50 -19.09
CA GLN A 26 -3.70 -4.07 -20.28
C GLN A 26 -2.91 -2.78 -20.04
N ARG A 27 -3.42 -1.86 -19.20
CA ARG A 27 -2.74 -0.63 -18.84
C ARG A 27 -1.42 -0.93 -18.12
N LEU A 28 -1.43 -1.89 -17.20
CA LEU A 28 -0.21 -2.29 -16.46
C LEU A 28 0.77 -3.03 -17.36
N VAL A 29 0.27 -3.84 -18.30
CA VAL A 29 1.10 -4.47 -19.33
C VAL A 29 1.82 -3.42 -20.16
N ASP A 30 1.08 -2.40 -20.64
CA ASP A 30 1.65 -1.34 -21.48
C ASP A 30 2.64 -0.46 -20.71
N LEU A 31 2.35 -0.18 -19.44
CA LEU A 31 3.18 0.69 -18.61
C LEU A 31 4.44 0.00 -18.09
N TYR A 32 4.34 -1.26 -17.65
CA TYR A 32 5.45 -1.96 -16.98
C TYR A 32 6.03 -3.09 -17.83
N VAL A 33 5.21 -4.06 -18.26
CA VAL A 33 5.73 -5.28 -18.88
C VAL A 33 6.49 -5.00 -20.18
N LYS A 34 5.95 -4.12 -21.03
CA LYS A 34 6.59 -3.73 -22.29
C LYS A 34 7.84 -2.88 -22.10
N ASN A 35 8.02 -2.30 -20.93
CA ASN A 35 9.12 -1.38 -20.62
C ASN A 35 10.20 -1.98 -19.72
N GLU A 36 10.05 -3.21 -19.23
CA GLU A 36 11.04 -3.91 -18.39
C GLU A 36 12.47 -3.87 -18.99
N GLN A 37 12.57 -3.86 -20.31
CA GLN A 37 13.86 -3.82 -21.01
C GLN A 37 14.62 -2.49 -20.86
N HIS A 38 13.96 -1.41 -20.43
CA HIS A 38 14.56 -0.08 -20.33
C HIS A 38 15.20 0.18 -18.97
N ASP A 39 14.58 -0.30 -17.90
CA ASP A 39 15.02 -0.04 -16.53
C ASP A 39 15.20 -1.31 -15.67
N GLY A 40 14.78 -2.47 -16.18
CA GLY A 40 14.84 -3.75 -15.47
C GLY A 40 13.79 -3.89 -14.37
N TYR A 41 12.86 -2.93 -14.24
CA TYR A 41 11.84 -3.01 -13.20
C TYR A 41 10.76 -4.04 -13.52
N ILE A 42 10.62 -5.04 -12.64
CA ILE A 42 9.63 -6.10 -12.76
C ILE A 42 8.50 -5.84 -11.76
N ARG A 43 7.37 -5.32 -12.26
CA ARG A 43 6.22 -4.93 -11.42
C ARG A 43 5.56 -6.11 -10.70
N ASP A 44 5.56 -7.28 -11.31
CA ASP A 44 5.02 -8.53 -10.76
C ASP A 44 6.09 -9.42 -10.13
N GLY A 45 7.14 -8.81 -9.57
CA GLY A 45 8.19 -9.50 -8.82
C GLY A 45 7.63 -10.35 -7.70
N CYS A 46 8.28 -11.47 -7.40
CA CYS A 46 7.84 -12.38 -6.35
C CYS A 46 8.02 -11.73 -4.97
N VAL A 47 6.93 -11.57 -4.22
CA VAL A 47 6.96 -11.02 -2.85
C VAL A 47 7.73 -11.90 -1.84
N TRP A 48 8.08 -13.12 -2.24
CA TRP A 48 8.88 -14.05 -1.45
C TRP A 48 10.35 -14.11 -1.92
N SER A 49 10.79 -13.17 -2.75
CA SER A 49 12.19 -13.13 -3.21
C SER A 49 13.13 -12.95 -2.02
N ASN A 50 14.28 -13.62 -2.09
CA ASN A 50 15.35 -13.46 -1.10
C ASN A 50 16.07 -12.11 -1.21
N GLU A 51 15.88 -11.40 -2.30
CA GLU A 51 16.51 -10.11 -2.57
C GLU A 51 15.75 -8.95 -1.90
N ILE A 52 14.55 -9.23 -1.35
CA ILE A 52 13.77 -8.22 -0.63
C ILE A 52 14.34 -8.09 0.78
N ASP A 53 14.90 -6.93 1.06
CA ASP A 53 15.52 -6.56 2.33
C ASP A 53 14.88 -5.34 3.01
N ILE A 54 13.78 -4.83 2.43
CA ILE A 54 13.02 -3.72 3.03
C ILE A 54 12.06 -4.21 4.11
N TYR A 55 11.71 -3.32 5.02
CA TYR A 55 10.71 -3.61 6.05
C TYR A 55 9.32 -3.77 5.44
N ASP A 56 8.63 -4.84 5.79
CA ASP A 56 7.24 -5.10 5.43
C ASP A 56 6.22 -4.61 6.46
N LYS A 57 6.70 -4.41 7.68
CA LYS A 57 5.94 -3.85 8.80
C LYS A 57 6.85 -3.00 9.65
N MET A 58 6.37 -1.82 10.01
CA MET A 58 7.10 -0.96 10.95
C MET A 58 6.14 -0.09 11.75
N SER A 59 6.60 0.33 12.91
CA SER A 59 5.99 1.42 13.66
C SER A 59 7.08 2.34 14.21
N ALA A 60 6.78 3.62 14.27
CA ALA A 60 7.66 4.61 14.85
C ALA A 60 6.86 5.61 15.68
N GLN A 61 7.46 6.02 16.81
CA GLN A 61 6.98 7.16 17.57
C GLN A 61 7.99 8.30 17.44
N ILE A 62 7.50 9.46 17.05
CA ILE A 62 8.32 10.63 16.76
C ILE A 62 7.91 11.76 17.69
N ILE A 63 8.85 12.35 18.39
CA ILE A 63 8.63 13.54 19.21
C ILE A 63 9.36 14.70 18.52
N TYR A 64 8.59 15.67 18.06
CA TYR A 64 9.13 16.88 17.44
C TYR A 64 9.66 17.85 18.48
N ALA A 65 10.56 18.75 18.09
CA ALA A 65 11.18 19.73 18.98
C ALA A 65 10.16 20.69 19.65
N ASN A 66 9.00 20.88 19.03
CA ASN A 66 7.89 21.67 19.57
C ASN A 66 6.96 20.88 20.51
N GLY A 67 7.31 19.63 20.85
CA GLY A 67 6.54 18.77 21.74
C GLY A 67 5.39 17.98 21.07
N VAL A 68 5.17 18.17 19.79
CA VAL A 68 4.16 17.36 19.05
C VAL A 68 4.67 15.92 18.94
N THR A 69 3.77 14.97 19.20
CA THR A 69 4.07 13.53 19.05
C THR A 69 3.32 12.98 17.84
N ALA A 70 4.02 12.25 17.00
CA ALA A 70 3.43 11.49 15.90
C ALA A 70 3.67 9.99 16.09
N ASN A 71 2.66 9.18 15.78
CA ASN A 71 2.78 7.73 15.67
C ASN A 71 2.59 7.35 14.21
N TYR A 72 3.51 6.57 13.69
CA TYR A 72 3.47 6.06 12.32
C TYR A 72 3.45 4.54 12.34
N SER A 73 2.62 3.93 11.49
CA SER A 73 2.67 2.50 11.23
C SER A 73 2.56 2.22 9.74
N LEU A 74 3.29 1.21 9.29
CA LEU A 74 3.27 0.71 7.94
C LEU A 74 2.94 -0.78 7.95
N THR A 75 2.09 -1.21 7.03
CA THR A 75 1.85 -2.62 6.72
C THR A 75 1.79 -2.76 5.20
N THR A 76 2.70 -3.54 4.62
CA THR A 76 2.77 -3.74 3.17
C THR A 76 1.87 -4.87 2.68
N TYR A 77 1.47 -5.79 3.55
CA TYR A 77 0.57 -6.91 3.25
C TYR A 77 -0.90 -6.54 3.47
N SER A 78 -1.29 -5.38 2.95
CA SER A 78 -2.69 -4.97 2.95
C SER A 78 -3.41 -5.43 1.68
N PRO A 79 -4.70 -5.75 1.71
CA PRO A 79 -5.47 -6.13 0.52
C PRO A 79 -5.71 -4.95 -0.42
N TYR A 80 -5.38 -3.75 -0.03
CA TYR A 80 -5.49 -2.51 -0.81
C TYR A 80 -4.41 -1.52 -0.37
N GLU A 81 -4.03 -0.62 -1.26
CA GLU A 81 -3.20 0.54 -0.94
C GLU A 81 -4.08 1.65 -0.35
N GLY A 82 -3.53 2.40 0.59
CA GLY A 82 -4.23 3.53 1.18
C GLY A 82 -3.55 4.02 2.44
N TRP A 83 -4.01 5.13 2.94
CA TRP A 83 -3.50 5.71 4.18
C TRP A 83 -4.62 6.35 4.99
N GLN A 84 -4.39 6.48 6.29
CA GLN A 84 -5.23 7.21 7.21
C GLN A 84 -4.36 8.09 8.08
N ILE A 85 -4.74 9.36 8.23
CA ILE A 85 -4.07 10.30 9.11
C ILE A 85 -5.09 10.95 10.04
N ALA A 86 -4.70 11.11 11.30
CA ALA A 86 -5.48 11.87 12.28
C ALA A 86 -4.59 12.91 12.96
N PHE A 87 -5.08 14.14 13.04
CA PHE A 87 -4.45 15.24 13.76
C PHE A 87 -5.32 15.59 14.98
N ASN A 88 -4.75 15.47 16.16
CA ASN A 88 -5.41 15.86 17.40
C ASN A 88 -4.85 17.20 17.87
N GLY A 89 -5.70 18.23 17.92
CA GLY A 89 -5.39 19.54 18.45
C GLY A 89 -6.18 19.83 19.72
N MET A 90 -5.83 20.90 20.42
CA MET A 90 -6.54 21.32 21.64
C MET A 90 -7.97 21.83 21.36
N LYS A 91 -8.28 22.21 20.13
CA LYS A 91 -9.58 22.76 19.72
C LYS A 91 -10.38 21.86 18.80
N GLY A 92 -9.85 20.66 18.46
CA GLY A 92 -10.55 19.75 17.57
C GLY A 92 -9.66 18.66 17.02
N ARG A 93 -10.23 17.82 16.18
CA ARG A 93 -9.60 16.69 15.53
C ARG A 93 -9.91 16.70 14.03
N ILE A 94 -8.89 16.42 13.22
CA ILE A 94 -9.03 16.22 11.78
C ILE A 94 -8.63 14.77 11.48
N GLU A 95 -9.47 14.07 10.73
CA GLU A 95 -9.14 12.76 10.17
C GLU A 95 -9.28 12.81 8.66
N THR A 96 -8.37 12.13 7.99
CA THR A 96 -8.43 11.97 6.53
C THR A 96 -7.86 10.61 6.15
N TRP A 97 -8.35 10.06 5.05
CA TRP A 97 -7.92 8.78 4.50
C TRP A 97 -8.02 8.80 2.98
N GLU A 98 -7.32 7.89 2.34
CA GLU A 98 -7.34 7.73 0.89
C GLU A 98 -7.28 6.25 0.51
N ASP A 99 -7.95 5.91 -0.59
CA ASP A 99 -7.94 4.59 -1.24
C ASP A 99 -8.37 3.41 -0.35
N ILE A 100 -9.22 3.67 0.66
CA ILE A 100 -9.83 2.60 1.46
C ILE A 100 -11.18 2.22 0.85
N PRO A 101 -11.28 1.09 0.11
CA PRO A 101 -12.44 0.78 -0.75
C PRO A 101 -13.77 0.70 -0.02
N TYR A 102 -13.78 0.21 1.23
CA TYR A 102 -15.01 0.12 2.00
C TYR A 102 -15.47 1.48 2.55
N LEU A 103 -14.55 2.43 2.70
CA LEU A 103 -14.88 3.81 3.07
C LEU A 103 -15.35 4.61 1.85
N GLN A 104 -14.86 4.28 0.65
CA GLN A 104 -15.32 4.94 -0.57
C GLN A 104 -16.83 4.74 -0.82
N LYS A 105 -17.39 3.58 -0.48
CA LYS A 105 -18.83 3.34 -0.57
C LYS A 105 -19.66 4.20 0.39
N MET A 106 -19.06 4.68 1.47
CA MET A 106 -19.72 5.58 2.41
C MET A 106 -19.59 7.06 1.99
N GLN A 107 -18.75 7.35 1.00
CA GLN A 107 -18.36 8.70 0.61
C GLN A 107 -19.14 9.30 -0.55
N ASP A 108 -20.02 8.57 -1.20
CA ASP A 108 -20.91 9.18 -2.22
C ASP A 108 -21.76 10.33 -1.64
N ASP A 109 -21.83 10.42 -0.28
CA ASP A 109 -22.57 11.46 0.45
C ASP A 109 -21.73 12.26 1.48
N GLN A 110 -20.42 12.00 1.69
CA GLN A 110 -19.64 12.69 2.73
C GLN A 110 -18.20 13.02 2.31
N GLN A 111 -17.72 14.19 2.77
CA GLN A 111 -16.36 14.68 2.49
C GLN A 111 -15.26 13.75 3.04
N ARG A 112 -14.15 13.64 2.30
CA ARG A 112 -12.94 12.85 2.68
C ARG A 112 -12.22 13.38 3.93
N VAL A 113 -12.70 14.43 4.53
CA VAL A 113 -12.13 15.05 5.72
C VAL A 113 -13.23 15.25 6.74
N MET A 114 -13.07 14.65 7.90
CA MET A 114 -13.93 14.88 9.05
C MET A 114 -13.22 15.80 10.04
N VAL A 115 -13.83 16.93 10.31
CA VAL A 115 -13.40 17.88 11.36
C VAL A 115 -14.36 17.76 12.53
N VAL A 116 -13.84 17.38 13.68
CA VAL A 116 -14.62 17.34 14.94
C VAL A 116 -14.12 18.49 15.81
N GLU A 117 -14.96 19.48 16.01
CA GLU A 117 -14.74 20.52 17.00
C GLU A 117 -15.20 20.03 18.38
N MET A 118 -14.36 20.24 19.40
CA MET A 118 -14.67 19.93 20.81
C MET A 118 -15.04 21.21 21.58
#